data_407e7f143564a543df7fbef8a3c8f137
#
_entry.id   407e7f143564a543df7fbef8a3c8f137
#
_cell.length_a   1.000
_cell.length_b   1.000
_cell.length_c   1.000
_cell.angle_alpha   90.00
_cell.angle_beta   90.00
_cell.angle_gamma   90.00
#
_symmetry.space_group_name_H-M   'P 1'
#
loop_
_entity.id
_entity.type
_entity.pdbx_description
1 polymer ?
#
loop_
_entity_poly.entity_id
_entity_poly.type
_entity_poly.pdbx_seq_one_letter_code
_entity_poly.pdbx_strand_id
1 'polypeptide(L)'
;MNYFLTIKDSDIFENPTEEPQEYMVRPTSKGIVFDNEGNIALLSIRDRVGFPGGGVEEGETFEEAFIRECDEEIGCAVGIISTIGKARQYRAKDAKQYEFVYFIAKVVGEKGVPSTSQDDEVGVKVIWLSKEKTGEILEIQIKDIPENEYARQFNFRTHVAAFKKYLELDTKNN
;
A
#
# COMPACT_ATOMS: atom_id res chain seq x y z
N MET A 1 13.68 -1.33 -12.62
CA MET A 1 12.77 -0.57 -11.70
C MET A 1 13.52 -0.33 -10.40
N ASN A 2 13.59 0.91 -9.93
CA ASN A 2 14.37 1.29 -8.75
C ASN A 2 13.51 1.22 -7.47
N TYR A 3 14.17 0.95 -6.33
CA TYR A 3 13.55 1.08 -5.01
C TYR A 3 13.44 2.55 -4.63
N PHE A 4 12.24 3.00 -4.25
CA PHE A 4 12.03 4.32 -3.66
C PHE A 4 12.14 4.28 -2.13
N LEU A 5 12.03 3.09 -1.53
CA LEU A 5 12.19 2.85 -0.10
C LEU A 5 12.80 1.47 0.15
N THR A 6 13.78 1.40 1.05
CA THR A 6 14.17 0.19 1.77
C THR A 6 14.21 0.55 3.25
N ILE A 7 13.49 -0.21 4.08
CA ILE A 7 13.34 0.08 5.51
C ILE A 7 13.45 -1.21 6.33
N LYS A 8 14.08 -1.12 7.48
CA LYS A 8 14.28 -2.21 8.44
C LYS A 8 14.03 -1.76 9.88
N ASP A 9 14.05 -2.68 10.83
CA ASP A 9 13.77 -2.40 12.25
C ASP A 9 14.62 -1.26 12.80
N SER A 10 15.92 -1.22 12.49
CA SER A 10 16.84 -0.18 12.95
C SER A 10 16.56 1.22 12.39
N ASP A 11 15.74 1.35 11.36
CA ASP A 11 15.32 2.64 10.82
C ASP A 11 14.09 3.20 11.54
N ILE A 12 13.44 2.38 12.39
CA ILE A 12 12.17 2.72 13.05
C ILE A 12 12.30 2.74 14.57
N PHE A 13 12.97 1.72 15.15
CA PHE A 13 12.97 1.46 16.57
C PHE A 13 14.32 1.75 17.21
N GLU A 14 14.33 2.37 18.40
CA GLU A 14 15.57 2.57 19.18
C GLU A 14 16.21 1.23 19.59
N ASN A 15 15.36 0.26 19.93
CA ASN A 15 15.79 -1.09 20.29
C ASN A 15 15.27 -2.07 19.22
N PRO A 16 15.93 -2.16 18.05
CA PRO A 16 15.48 -3.01 16.96
C PRO A 16 15.60 -4.50 17.33
N THR A 17 14.71 -5.29 16.76
CA THR A 17 14.83 -6.75 16.83
C THR A 17 16.10 -7.19 16.11
N GLU A 18 16.81 -8.18 16.67
CA GLU A 18 17.98 -8.78 16.00
C GLU A 18 17.58 -9.37 14.64
N GLU A 19 18.41 -9.13 13.63
CA GLU A 19 18.12 -9.61 12.27
C GLU A 19 18.17 -11.15 12.26
N PRO A 20 17.16 -11.84 11.68
CA PRO A 20 17.18 -13.29 11.56
C PRO A 20 18.23 -13.73 10.55
N GLN A 21 18.65 -15.00 10.62
CA GLN A 21 19.60 -15.56 9.66
C GLN A 21 19.07 -15.56 8.22
N GLU A 22 17.75 -15.71 8.08
CA GLU A 22 17.07 -15.74 6.79
C GLU A 22 15.70 -15.08 6.88
N TYR A 23 15.28 -14.42 5.80
CA TYR A 23 13.98 -13.81 5.66
C TYR A 23 13.12 -14.58 4.65
N MET A 24 11.89 -14.90 5.04
CA MET A 24 10.89 -15.37 4.09
C MET A 24 10.44 -14.20 3.20
N VAL A 25 10.66 -14.29 1.89
CA VAL A 25 10.24 -13.25 0.95
C VAL A 25 8.73 -13.33 0.72
N ARG A 26 8.06 -12.18 0.84
CA ARG A 26 6.64 -12.01 0.56
C ARG A 26 6.43 -10.94 -0.52
N PRO A 27 6.23 -11.33 -1.78
CA PRO A 27 5.89 -10.39 -2.83
C PRO A 27 4.50 -9.80 -2.58
N THR A 28 4.38 -8.49 -2.78
CA THR A 28 3.17 -7.73 -2.46
C THR A 28 2.94 -6.66 -3.52
N SER A 29 1.71 -6.53 -3.95
CA SER A 29 1.29 -5.57 -4.96
C SER A 29 0.37 -4.54 -4.34
N LYS A 30 0.62 -3.24 -4.57
CA LYS A 30 -0.22 -2.14 -4.08
C LYS A 30 -0.27 -0.99 -5.08
N GLY A 31 -1.21 -0.06 -4.91
CA GLY A 31 -1.20 1.08 -5.79
C GLY A 31 -2.12 2.23 -5.39
N ILE A 32 -1.95 3.34 -6.10
CA ILE A 32 -2.79 4.52 -6.01
C ILE A 32 -3.81 4.43 -7.14
N VAL A 33 -5.08 4.25 -6.78
CA VAL A 33 -6.20 4.09 -7.72
C VAL A 33 -7.01 5.35 -7.76
N PHE A 34 -7.19 5.91 -8.95
CA PHE A 34 -8.00 7.10 -9.20
C PHE A 34 -9.38 6.73 -9.74
N ASP A 35 -10.41 7.41 -9.25
CA ASP A 35 -11.71 7.40 -9.91
C ASP A 35 -11.77 8.38 -11.09
N ASN A 36 -12.95 8.49 -11.72
CA ASN A 36 -13.16 9.40 -12.85
C ASN A 36 -13.15 10.89 -12.46
N GLU A 37 -13.31 11.21 -11.17
CA GLU A 37 -13.27 12.55 -10.63
C GLU A 37 -11.87 12.95 -10.12
N GLY A 38 -10.91 12.01 -10.18
CA GLY A 38 -9.53 12.21 -9.70
C GLY A 38 -9.35 12.00 -8.20
N ASN A 39 -10.34 11.41 -7.51
CA ASN A 39 -10.18 11.01 -6.11
C ASN A 39 -9.41 9.70 -6.03
N ILE A 40 -8.72 9.51 -4.92
CA ILE A 40 -7.88 8.36 -4.62
C ILE A 40 -8.61 7.40 -3.70
N ALA A 41 -8.63 6.12 -4.03
CA ALA A 41 -9.15 5.06 -3.19
C ALA A 41 -8.25 4.78 -2.00
N LEU A 42 -8.82 4.74 -0.81
CA LEU A 42 -8.18 4.25 0.39
C LEU A 42 -9.09 3.23 1.07
N LEU A 43 -8.49 2.18 1.60
CA LEU A 43 -9.13 1.24 2.51
C LEU A 43 -9.07 1.84 3.91
N SER A 44 -10.21 1.95 4.55
CA SER A 44 -10.33 2.46 5.92
C SER A 44 -10.81 1.35 6.84
N ILE A 45 -10.00 1.01 7.84
CA ILE A 45 -10.34 0.04 8.90
C ILE A 45 -10.19 0.76 10.23
N ARG A 46 -11.30 0.97 10.95
CA ARG A 46 -11.33 1.74 12.20
C ARG A 46 -10.76 3.15 11.98
N ASP A 47 -9.57 3.43 12.54
CA ASP A 47 -8.84 4.69 12.47
C ASP A 47 -7.67 4.68 11.47
N ARG A 48 -7.57 3.63 10.63
CA ARG A 48 -6.42 3.40 9.74
C ARG A 48 -6.85 3.52 8.29
N VAL A 49 -5.96 4.05 7.47
CA VAL A 49 -6.11 4.02 6.02
C VAL A 49 -4.89 3.39 5.34
N GLY A 50 -5.11 2.82 4.16
CA GLY A 50 -4.04 2.25 3.34
C GLY A 50 -4.44 2.22 1.88
N PHE A 51 -3.45 2.11 0.99
CA PHE A 51 -3.71 1.89 -0.43
C PHE A 51 -4.13 0.44 -0.68
N PRO A 52 -5.04 0.20 -1.64
CA PRO A 52 -5.48 -1.13 -2.03
C PRO A 52 -4.33 -2.00 -2.53
N GLY A 53 -4.49 -3.31 -2.40
CA GLY A 53 -3.58 -4.34 -2.85
C GLY A 53 -3.14 -5.29 -1.74
N GLY A 54 -2.60 -6.44 -2.13
CA GLY A 54 -2.24 -7.53 -1.23
C GLY A 54 -1.09 -8.40 -1.72
N GLY A 55 -1.06 -9.63 -1.25
CA GLY A 55 -0.05 -10.61 -1.60
C GLY A 55 -0.16 -11.06 -3.06
N VAL A 56 0.98 -11.33 -3.68
CA VAL A 56 1.02 -11.99 -4.99
C VAL A 56 0.90 -13.49 -4.76
N GLU A 57 -0.07 -14.14 -5.39
CA GLU A 57 -0.28 -15.58 -5.30
C GLU A 57 0.65 -16.35 -6.25
N GLU A 58 0.73 -17.67 -6.04
CA GLU A 58 1.56 -18.53 -6.88
C GLU A 58 1.07 -18.51 -8.34
N GLY A 59 1.97 -18.16 -9.25
CA GLY A 59 1.67 -18.05 -10.68
C GLY A 59 1.18 -16.68 -11.13
N GLU A 60 0.86 -15.76 -10.20
CA GLU A 60 0.48 -14.38 -10.56
C GLU A 60 1.70 -13.49 -10.84
N THR A 61 1.52 -12.54 -11.73
CA THR A 61 2.38 -11.35 -11.82
C THR A 61 1.96 -10.30 -10.79
N PHE A 62 2.80 -9.30 -10.53
CA PHE A 62 2.42 -8.18 -9.64
C PHE A 62 1.22 -7.40 -10.18
N GLU A 63 1.10 -7.26 -11.50
CA GLU A 63 -0.01 -6.60 -12.17
C GLU A 63 -1.33 -7.35 -11.98
N GLU A 64 -1.33 -8.66 -12.18
CA GLU A 64 -2.52 -9.52 -12.00
C GLU A 64 -2.99 -9.52 -10.54
N ALA A 65 -2.07 -9.69 -9.60
CA ALA A 65 -2.38 -9.60 -8.17
C ALA A 65 -3.00 -8.24 -7.81
N PHE A 66 -2.44 -7.13 -8.31
CA PHE A 66 -2.97 -5.80 -8.05
C PHE A 66 -4.39 -5.61 -8.60
N ILE A 67 -4.66 -6.09 -9.81
CA ILE A 67 -5.99 -6.00 -10.43
C ILE A 67 -7.01 -6.82 -9.64
N ARG A 68 -6.66 -8.06 -9.26
CA ARG A 68 -7.50 -8.93 -8.43
C ARG A 68 -7.84 -8.29 -7.08
N GLU A 69 -6.83 -7.79 -6.37
CA GLU A 69 -7.01 -7.12 -5.08
C GLU A 69 -7.88 -5.86 -5.17
N CYS A 70 -7.76 -5.09 -6.27
CA CYS A 70 -8.65 -3.95 -6.48
C CYS A 70 -10.11 -4.37 -6.69
N ASP A 71 -10.38 -5.46 -7.41
CA ASP A 71 -11.72 -5.99 -7.56
C ASP A 71 -12.29 -6.44 -6.19
N GLU A 72 -11.49 -7.15 -5.41
CA GLU A 72 -11.87 -7.67 -4.09
C GLU A 72 -12.05 -6.56 -3.06
N GLU A 73 -11.05 -5.69 -2.88
CA GLU A 73 -11.00 -4.72 -1.79
C GLU A 73 -11.77 -3.42 -2.05
N ILE A 74 -11.81 -2.93 -3.29
CA ILE A 74 -12.49 -1.67 -3.63
C ILE A 74 -13.68 -1.86 -4.59
N GLY A 75 -13.95 -3.10 -5.02
CA GLY A 75 -15.05 -3.43 -5.91
C GLY A 75 -14.94 -2.78 -7.29
N CYS A 76 -13.75 -2.57 -7.79
CA CYS A 76 -13.52 -1.84 -9.03
C CYS A 76 -12.56 -2.57 -9.95
N ALA A 77 -12.98 -2.77 -11.21
CA ALA A 77 -12.02 -3.06 -12.26
C ALA A 77 -11.11 -1.85 -12.48
N VAL A 78 -9.81 -2.08 -12.62
CA VAL A 78 -8.83 -1.02 -12.79
C VAL A 78 -7.93 -1.26 -14.00
N GLY A 79 -7.52 -0.16 -14.63
CA GLY A 79 -6.48 -0.16 -15.66
C GLY A 79 -5.21 0.44 -15.09
N ILE A 80 -4.09 -0.30 -15.13
CA ILE A 80 -2.79 0.19 -14.70
C ILE A 80 -2.29 1.22 -15.72
N ILE A 81 -1.92 2.40 -15.23
CA ILE A 81 -1.38 3.50 -16.06
C ILE A 81 0.14 3.43 -16.08
N SER A 82 0.76 3.24 -14.91
CA SER A 82 2.20 3.20 -14.75
C SER A 82 2.61 2.57 -13.43
N THR A 83 3.92 2.40 -13.24
CA THR A 83 4.51 1.93 -11.99
C THR A 83 5.20 3.07 -11.26
N ILE A 84 4.92 3.23 -9.97
CA ILE A 84 5.61 4.19 -9.09
C ILE A 84 7.06 3.71 -8.83
N GLY A 85 7.23 2.43 -8.54
CA GLY A 85 8.51 1.82 -8.21
C GLY A 85 8.36 0.66 -7.24
N LYS A 86 9.50 0.29 -6.61
CA LYS A 86 9.56 -0.78 -5.62
C LYS A 86 9.81 -0.23 -4.22
N ALA A 87 9.29 -0.94 -3.22
CA ALA A 87 9.68 -0.75 -1.83
C ALA A 87 10.02 -2.09 -1.19
N ARG A 88 10.88 -2.06 -0.18
CA ARG A 88 11.29 -3.25 0.56
C ARG A 88 11.22 -2.99 2.06
N GLN A 89 10.66 -3.95 2.77
CA GLN A 89 10.64 -3.95 4.23
C GLN A 89 11.32 -5.21 4.74
N TYR A 90 12.28 -5.06 5.65
CA TYR A 90 12.86 -6.15 6.42
C TYR A 90 12.26 -6.12 7.82
N ARG A 91 11.36 -7.03 8.12
CA ARG A 91 10.69 -7.16 9.42
C ARG A 91 11.33 -8.28 10.22
N ALA A 92 12.29 -7.93 11.05
CA ALA A 92 13.07 -8.90 11.80
C ALA A 92 12.20 -9.72 12.76
N LYS A 93 11.25 -9.08 13.46
CA LYS A 93 10.34 -9.74 14.39
C LYS A 93 9.51 -10.85 13.74
N ASP A 94 9.14 -10.70 12.48
CA ASP A 94 8.32 -11.65 11.75
C ASP A 94 9.16 -12.58 10.86
N ALA A 95 10.49 -12.37 10.79
CA ALA A 95 11.42 -12.99 9.84
C ALA A 95 10.92 -12.91 8.39
N LYS A 96 10.31 -11.78 8.00
CA LYS A 96 9.74 -11.56 6.67
C LYS A 96 10.36 -10.37 5.96
N GLN A 97 10.66 -10.60 4.68
CA GLN A 97 11.03 -9.54 3.73
C GLN A 97 9.85 -9.30 2.80
N TYR A 98 9.24 -8.13 2.88
CA TYR A 98 8.19 -7.74 1.95
C TYR A 98 8.80 -7.01 0.75
N GLU A 99 8.49 -7.50 -0.46
CA GLU A 99 8.87 -6.90 -1.73
C GLU A 99 7.62 -6.29 -2.37
N PHE A 100 7.54 -4.96 -2.36
CA PHE A 100 6.40 -4.25 -2.93
C PHE A 100 6.70 -3.77 -4.35
N VAL A 101 5.69 -3.90 -5.21
CA VAL A 101 5.55 -3.09 -6.42
C VAL A 101 4.34 -2.19 -6.27
N TYR A 102 4.52 -0.89 -6.49
CA TYR A 102 3.45 0.11 -6.41
C TYR A 102 3.07 0.61 -7.80
N PHE A 103 1.77 0.63 -8.08
CA PHE A 103 1.19 1.06 -9.34
C PHE A 103 0.42 2.38 -9.21
N ILE A 104 0.23 3.06 -10.34
CA ILE A 104 -0.78 4.07 -10.57
C ILE A 104 -1.82 3.45 -11.48
N ALA A 105 -3.08 3.49 -11.08
CA ALA A 105 -4.18 2.93 -11.84
C ALA A 105 -5.41 3.84 -11.82
N LYS A 106 -6.33 3.59 -12.73
CA LYS A 106 -7.62 4.26 -12.82
C LYS A 106 -8.75 3.24 -12.87
N VAL A 107 -9.85 3.56 -12.21
CA VAL A 107 -11.10 2.77 -12.32
C VAL A 107 -11.56 2.72 -13.78
N VAL A 108 -11.91 1.54 -14.24
CA VAL A 108 -12.50 1.26 -15.54
C VAL A 108 -13.96 0.86 -15.34
N GLY A 109 -14.88 1.66 -15.88
CA GLY A 109 -16.33 1.42 -15.67
C GLY A 109 -16.86 2.05 -14.40
N GLU A 110 -17.87 1.41 -13.83
CA GLU A 110 -18.55 1.88 -12.61
C GLU A 110 -17.89 1.31 -11.35
N LYS A 111 -18.05 2.03 -10.23
CA LYS A 111 -17.65 1.54 -8.91
C LYS A 111 -18.65 0.46 -8.45
N GLY A 112 -18.14 -0.70 -8.13
CA GLY A 112 -18.90 -1.82 -7.59
C GLY A 112 -18.89 -1.87 -6.07
N VAL A 113 -19.17 -3.06 -5.54
CA VAL A 113 -19.14 -3.35 -4.10
C VAL A 113 -17.98 -4.28 -3.81
N PRO A 114 -17.14 -3.98 -2.81
CA PRO A 114 -16.08 -4.88 -2.39
C PRO A 114 -16.59 -6.30 -2.12
N SER A 115 -15.85 -7.30 -2.56
CA SER A 115 -16.19 -8.73 -2.36
C SER A 115 -15.29 -9.41 -1.33
N THR A 116 -14.71 -8.63 -0.40
CA THR A 116 -13.78 -9.13 0.61
C THR A 116 -14.39 -10.30 1.40
N SER A 117 -13.76 -11.47 1.30
CA SER A 117 -14.24 -12.71 1.90
C SER A 117 -13.43 -13.14 3.14
N GLN A 118 -12.40 -12.39 3.50
CA GLN A 118 -11.53 -12.72 4.63
C GLN A 118 -12.07 -12.11 5.94
N ASP A 119 -12.14 -12.94 6.99
CA ASP A 119 -12.62 -12.52 8.33
C ASP A 119 -11.88 -11.30 8.90
N ASP A 120 -10.61 -11.10 8.50
CA ASP A 120 -9.77 -9.97 8.92
C ASP A 120 -10.18 -8.63 8.29
N GLU A 121 -11.03 -8.65 7.26
CA GLU A 121 -11.48 -7.48 6.51
C GLU A 121 -12.91 -7.03 6.88
N VAL A 122 -13.50 -7.67 7.88
CA VAL A 122 -14.81 -7.26 8.41
C VAL A 122 -14.74 -5.84 8.94
N GLY A 123 -15.51 -4.94 8.30
CA GLY A 123 -15.54 -3.52 8.65
C GLY A 123 -14.59 -2.62 7.87
N VAL A 124 -13.91 -3.15 6.85
CA VAL A 124 -13.19 -2.33 5.86
C VAL A 124 -14.19 -1.49 5.07
N LYS A 125 -13.89 -0.20 4.93
CA LYS A 125 -14.66 0.73 4.09
C LYS A 125 -13.74 1.32 3.03
N VAL A 126 -14.25 1.44 1.82
CA VAL A 126 -13.59 2.20 0.77
C VAL A 126 -13.96 3.66 0.93
N ILE A 127 -12.96 4.53 1.02
CA ILE A 127 -13.14 5.99 0.99
C ILE A 127 -12.40 6.56 -0.21
N TRP A 128 -12.99 7.58 -0.82
CA TRP A 128 -12.44 8.27 -1.97
C TRP A 128 -12.12 9.70 -1.58
N LEU A 129 -10.86 10.09 -1.66
CA LEU A 129 -10.39 11.40 -1.21
C LEU A 129 -9.62 12.12 -2.31
N SER A 130 -9.68 13.46 -2.30
CA SER A 130 -8.79 14.24 -3.16
C SER A 130 -7.32 13.98 -2.84
N LYS A 131 -6.44 14.32 -3.78
CA LYS A 131 -4.98 14.21 -3.61
C LYS A 131 -4.49 14.93 -2.35
N GLU A 132 -5.00 16.12 -2.09
CA GLU A 132 -4.65 16.95 -0.93
C GLU A 132 -5.08 16.27 0.38
N LYS A 133 -6.34 15.83 0.47
CA LYS A 133 -6.86 15.14 1.66
C LYS A 133 -6.18 13.80 1.90
N THR A 134 -5.79 13.09 0.84
CA THR A 134 -5.00 11.85 0.97
C THR A 134 -3.64 12.15 1.59
N GLY A 135 -2.95 13.22 1.17
CA GLY A 135 -1.69 13.64 1.77
C GLY A 135 -1.85 14.00 3.23
N GLU A 136 -2.86 14.81 3.58
CA GLU A 136 -3.14 15.24 4.95
C GLU A 136 -3.37 14.05 5.89
N ILE A 137 -4.23 13.09 5.50
CA ILE A 137 -4.54 11.93 6.35
C ILE A 137 -3.33 11.02 6.54
N LEU A 138 -2.51 10.82 5.52
CA LEU A 138 -1.27 10.04 5.62
C LEU A 138 -0.26 10.72 6.54
N GLU A 139 -0.13 12.04 6.49
CA GLU A 139 0.77 12.80 7.38
C GLU A 139 0.30 12.81 8.84
N ILE A 140 -1.01 12.86 9.08
CA ILE A 140 -1.55 12.75 10.43
C ILE A 140 -1.27 11.36 10.99
N GLN A 141 -1.61 10.33 10.25
CA GLN A 141 -1.53 8.96 10.75
C GLN A 141 -0.09 8.48 11.00
N ILE A 142 0.91 8.96 10.25
CA ILE A 142 2.30 8.55 10.49
C ILE A 142 2.84 9.10 11.83
N LYS A 143 2.29 10.22 12.33
CA LYS A 143 2.71 10.83 13.60
C LYS A 143 2.15 10.11 14.82
N ASP A 144 1.00 9.45 14.66
CA ASP A 144 0.22 8.86 15.75
C ASP A 144 0.29 7.32 15.79
N ILE A 145 1.32 6.72 15.16
CA ILE A 145 1.45 5.27 15.18
C ILE A 145 2.00 4.83 16.55
N PRO A 146 1.26 4.04 17.35
CA PRO A 146 1.76 3.50 18.60
C PRO A 146 3.01 2.63 18.39
N GLU A 147 4.00 2.74 19.28
CA GLU A 147 5.25 1.98 19.15
C GLU A 147 5.06 0.47 19.11
N ASN A 148 4.04 -0.03 19.83
CA ASN A 148 3.73 -1.46 19.87
C ASN A 148 3.02 -1.99 18.61
N GLU A 149 2.60 -1.13 17.69
CA GLU A 149 1.98 -1.53 16.43
C GLU A 149 3.03 -1.79 15.33
N TYR A 150 3.85 -2.81 15.55
CA TYR A 150 5.01 -3.16 14.74
C TYR A 150 4.78 -3.14 13.23
N ALA A 151 3.82 -3.93 12.73
CA ALA A 151 3.52 -4.00 11.30
C ALA A 151 3.01 -2.67 10.73
N ARG A 152 2.26 -1.89 11.54
CA ARG A 152 1.75 -0.59 11.15
C ARG A 152 2.86 0.43 10.97
N GLN A 153 3.90 0.40 11.81
CA GLN A 153 5.08 1.25 11.68
C GLN A 153 5.72 1.13 10.29
N PHE A 154 5.84 -0.09 9.76
CA PHE A 154 6.37 -0.34 8.42
C PHE A 154 5.39 0.07 7.31
N ASN A 155 4.14 -0.40 7.42
CA ASN A 155 3.15 -0.20 6.37
C ASN A 155 2.89 1.29 6.09
N PHE A 156 2.69 2.08 7.16
CA PHE A 156 2.41 3.51 7.00
C PHE A 156 3.58 4.28 6.38
N ARG A 157 4.81 4.01 6.82
CA ARG A 157 6.00 4.62 6.22
C ARG A 157 6.11 4.31 4.74
N THR A 158 5.75 3.09 4.36
CA THR A 158 5.78 2.67 2.96
C THR A 158 4.67 3.36 2.15
N HIS A 159 3.44 3.50 2.69
CA HIS A 159 2.37 4.25 2.03
C HIS A 159 2.73 5.73 1.85
N VAL A 160 3.27 6.38 2.89
CA VAL A 160 3.72 7.77 2.80
C VAL A 160 4.83 7.93 1.77
N ALA A 161 5.81 7.03 1.76
CA ALA A 161 6.91 7.07 0.79
C ALA A 161 6.41 6.86 -0.66
N ALA A 162 5.48 5.92 -0.86
CA ALA A 162 4.87 5.68 -2.16
C ALA A 162 4.08 6.92 -2.65
N PHE A 163 3.31 7.56 -1.77
CA PHE A 163 2.56 8.76 -2.11
C PHE A 163 3.48 9.93 -2.45
N LYS A 164 4.54 10.17 -1.66
CA LYS A 164 5.55 11.18 -1.96
C LYS A 164 6.22 10.91 -3.31
N LYS A 165 6.55 9.65 -3.59
CA LYS A 165 7.13 9.27 -4.88
C LYS A 165 6.18 9.51 -6.04
N TYR A 166 4.89 9.22 -5.87
CA TYR A 166 3.87 9.56 -6.85
C TYR A 166 3.84 11.08 -7.12
N LEU A 167 3.83 11.93 -6.10
CA LEU A 167 3.83 13.39 -6.26
C LEU A 167 5.05 13.90 -7.04
N GLU A 168 6.23 13.32 -6.82
CA GLU A 168 7.44 13.65 -7.59
C GLU A 168 7.33 13.29 -9.07
N LEU A 169 6.63 12.18 -9.40
CA LEU A 169 6.41 11.75 -10.77
C LEU A 169 5.36 12.62 -11.45
N ASP A 170 4.29 12.96 -10.74
CA ASP A 170 3.19 13.80 -11.23
C ASP A 170 3.70 15.21 -11.62
N THR A 171 4.55 15.82 -10.79
CA THR A 171 5.15 17.13 -11.06
C THR A 171 6.12 17.17 -12.24
N LYS A 172 6.67 16.02 -12.64
CA LYS A 172 7.58 15.93 -13.80
C LYS A 172 6.86 15.76 -15.13
N ASN A 173 5.60 15.36 -15.08
CA ASN A 173 4.78 15.09 -16.26
C ASN A 173 3.82 16.25 -16.60
N ASN A 174 3.75 17.28 -15.75
CA ASN A 174 3.05 18.55 -15.94
C ASN A 174 4.04 19.69 -16.24
#